data_9bc5d8c55620c73e6171906871843879
#
_entry.id   9bc5d8c55620c73e6171906871843879
#
_cell.length_a   1.000
_cell.length_b   1.000
_cell.length_c   1.000
_cell.angle_alpha   90.00
_cell.angle_beta   90.00
_cell.angle_gamma   90.00
#
_symmetry.space_group_name_H-M   'P 1'
#
loop_
_entity.id
_entity.type
_entity.pdbx_description
1 polymer ?
#
loop_
_entity_poly.entity_id
_entity_poly.type
_entity_poly.pdbx_seq_one_letter_code
_entity_poly.pdbx_strand_id
1 'polypeptide(L)'
;MASHDGSLPLLGHTRAKVVDFLLEGAKTTYQLGKALHIHHTAVRAHLEGLERNGLVVAEFRHEGVGRPKKYYSLSADGRELLPRRYQLM
;
A
#
# COMPACT_ATOMS: atom_id res chain seq x y z
N MET A 1 -22.61 2.32 -11.16
CA MET A 1 -22.10 1.95 -11.03
C MET A 1 -21.33 1.90 -10.66
N ALA A 2 -21.32 1.90 -10.46
CA ALA A 2 -20.50 1.61 -10.11
C ALA A 2 -19.82 1.44 -9.78
N SER A 3 -19.84 1.31 -9.72
CA SER A 3 -19.10 0.99 -9.50
C SER A 3 -18.58 0.72 -9.22
N HIS A 4 -18.76 0.52 -9.22
CA HIS A 4 -18.15 0.09 -9.02
C HIS A 4 -17.53 -0.33 -8.72
N ASP A 5 -17.78 -0.44 -8.71
CA ASP A 5 -17.13 -0.97 -8.48
C ASP A 5 -16.74 -1.35 -7.92
N GLY A 6 -16.93 -1.45 -7.84
CA GLY A 6 -16.43 -2.03 -7.31
C GLY A 6 -16.44 -2.32 -6.67
N SER A 7 -16.51 -2.49 -6.61
CA SER A 7 -16.41 -2.96 -6.11
C SER A 7 -16.16 -3.35 -5.41
N LEU A 8 -16.18 -3.43 -5.05
CA LEU A 8 -15.97 -3.96 -4.37
C LEU A 8 -15.30 -4.10 -3.68
N PRO A 9 -15.41 -4.40 -3.96
CA PRO A 9 -14.83 -4.96 -2.78
C PRO A 9 -14.16 -3.95 -1.90
N LEU A 10 -13.70 -4.42 -0.77
CA LEU A 10 -13.24 -3.54 0.29
C LEU A 10 -12.08 -2.66 -0.10
N LEU A 11 -11.21 -3.14 -0.97
CA LEU A 11 -9.95 -2.44 -1.20
C LEU A 11 -9.91 -1.65 -2.47
N GLY A 12 -10.73 -1.99 -3.42
CA GLY A 12 -10.61 -1.37 -4.70
C GLY A 12 -9.38 -1.82 -5.45
N HIS A 13 -9.35 -1.49 -6.72
CA HIS A 13 -8.33 -2.00 -7.63
C HIS A 13 -6.94 -1.42 -7.35
N THR A 14 -6.87 -0.12 -7.16
CA THR A 14 -5.57 0.53 -6.95
C THR A 14 -4.95 0.11 -5.62
N ARG A 15 -5.78 0.02 -4.59
CA ARG A 15 -5.27 -0.36 -3.27
C ARG A 15 -4.76 -1.79 -3.29
N ALA A 16 -5.40 -2.68 -4.07
CA ALA A 16 -4.92 -4.03 -4.24
C ALA A 16 -3.53 -4.07 -4.86
N LYS A 17 -3.30 -3.21 -5.84
CA LYS A 17 -1.97 -3.13 -6.46
C LYS A 17 -0.92 -2.61 -5.50
N VAL A 18 -1.29 -1.65 -4.66
CA VAL A 18 -0.38 -1.17 -3.63
C VAL A 18 0.05 -2.33 -2.74
N VAL A 19 -0.90 -3.15 -2.31
CA VAL A 19 -0.60 -4.30 -1.47
C VAL A 19 0.33 -5.28 -2.18
N ASP A 20 0.08 -5.53 -3.45
CA ASP A 20 0.94 -6.44 -4.22
C ASP A 20 2.39 -5.98 -4.20
N PHE A 21 2.63 -4.68 -4.39
CA PHE A 21 3.99 -4.16 -4.34
C PHE A 21 4.59 -4.26 -2.95
N LEU A 22 3.78 -4.04 -1.92
CA LEU A 22 4.27 -4.13 -0.55
C LEU A 22 4.59 -5.57 -0.14
N LEU A 23 3.98 -6.54 -0.79
CA LEU A 23 4.33 -7.94 -0.56
C LEU A 23 5.77 -8.23 -0.97
N GLU A 24 6.29 -7.48 -1.92
CA GLU A 24 7.68 -7.64 -2.35
C GLU A 24 8.67 -7.04 -1.37
N GLY A 25 8.22 -6.14 -0.51
CA GLY A 25 9.07 -5.47 0.44
C GLY A 25 8.61 -4.05 0.68
N ALA A 26 9.29 -3.36 1.57
CA ALA A 26 8.95 -1.99 1.92
C ALA A 26 9.15 -1.06 0.73
N LYS A 27 8.28 -0.07 0.61
CA LYS A 27 8.30 0.88 -0.49
C LYS A 27 8.00 2.29 0.00
N THR A 28 8.54 3.28 -0.69
CA THR A 28 8.18 4.68 -0.45
C THR A 28 6.96 5.05 -1.28
N THR A 29 6.31 6.16 -0.93
CA THR A 29 5.20 6.66 -1.74
C THR A 29 5.67 6.98 -3.16
N TYR A 30 6.90 7.46 -3.30
CA TYR A 30 7.45 7.78 -4.60
C TYR A 30 7.57 6.53 -5.47
N GLN A 31 8.12 5.46 -4.89
CA GLN A 31 8.28 4.20 -5.64
C GLN A 31 6.93 3.64 -6.07
N LEU A 32 5.95 3.69 -5.18
CA LEU A 32 4.62 3.17 -5.50
C LEU A 32 3.93 4.04 -6.55
N GLY A 33 4.05 5.36 -6.42
CA GLY A 33 3.45 6.25 -7.39
C GLY A 33 4.01 6.04 -8.78
N LYS A 34 5.32 5.87 -8.85
CA LYS A 34 5.99 5.65 -10.12
C LYS A 34 5.57 4.31 -10.75
N ALA A 35 5.53 3.27 -9.92
CA ALA A 35 5.16 1.94 -10.40
C ALA A 35 3.71 1.88 -10.87
N LEU A 36 2.82 2.58 -10.18
CA LEU A 36 1.40 2.54 -10.49
C LEU A 36 0.94 3.65 -11.43
N HIS A 37 1.83 4.58 -11.75
CA HIS A 37 1.53 5.73 -12.61
C HIS A 37 0.42 6.59 -12.01
N ILE A 38 0.49 6.82 -10.71
CA ILE A 38 -0.45 7.71 -10.03
C ILE A 38 0.32 8.69 -9.17
N HIS A 39 -0.32 9.78 -8.83
CA HIS A 39 0.32 10.82 -8.04
C HIS A 39 0.57 10.31 -6.62
N HIS A 40 1.67 10.78 -6.03
CA HIS A 40 2.04 10.31 -4.69
C HIS A 40 1.01 10.66 -3.63
N THR A 41 0.22 11.72 -3.84
CA THR A 41 -0.83 12.04 -2.87
C THR A 41 -1.92 10.98 -2.87
N ALA A 42 -2.24 10.40 -4.03
CA ALA A 42 -3.21 9.32 -4.09
C ALA A 42 -2.66 8.06 -3.42
N VAL A 43 -1.37 7.78 -3.65
CA VAL A 43 -0.73 6.66 -2.97
C VAL A 43 -0.80 6.84 -1.47
N ARG A 44 -0.49 8.05 -1.00
CA ARG A 44 -0.49 8.32 0.43
C ARG A 44 -1.88 8.09 1.03
N ALA A 45 -2.93 8.51 0.33
CA ALA A 45 -4.28 8.30 0.81
C ALA A 45 -4.58 6.82 1.02
N HIS A 46 -4.18 5.99 0.06
CA HIS A 46 -4.37 4.54 0.20
C HIS A 46 -3.57 3.98 1.36
N LEU A 47 -2.30 4.40 1.48
CA LEU A 47 -1.45 3.91 2.55
C LEU A 47 -1.97 4.32 3.93
N GLU A 48 -2.46 5.55 4.05
CA GLU A 48 -3.01 6.01 5.31
C GLU A 48 -4.25 5.24 5.70
N GLY A 49 -5.07 4.89 4.72
CA GLY A 49 -6.23 4.06 4.98
C GLY A 49 -5.84 2.69 5.49
N LEU A 50 -4.85 2.08 4.86
CA LEU A 50 -4.37 0.78 5.29
C LEU A 50 -3.70 0.85 6.66
N GLU A 51 -2.98 1.94 6.91
CA GLU A 51 -2.31 2.13 8.19
C GLU A 51 -3.32 2.29 9.32
N ARG A 52 -4.39 3.03 9.09
CA ARG A 52 -5.44 3.21 10.08
C ARG A 52 -6.09 1.88 10.46
N ASN A 53 -6.13 0.94 9.53
CA ASN A 53 -6.71 -0.38 9.80
C ASN A 53 -5.69 -1.38 10.31
N GLY A 54 -4.47 -0.92 10.58
CA GLY A 54 -3.45 -1.78 11.14
C GLY A 54 -2.84 -2.76 10.15
N LEU A 55 -3.03 -2.54 8.85
CA LEU A 55 -2.55 -3.46 7.83
C LEU A 55 -1.21 -3.06 7.25
N VAL A 56 -0.80 -1.82 7.45
CA VAL A 56 0.45 -1.27 6.96
C VAL A 56 1.11 -0.50 8.09
N VAL A 57 2.43 -0.57 8.15
CA VAL A 57 3.22 0.22 9.11
C VAL A 57 4.23 1.04 8.35
N ALA A 58 4.67 2.12 8.97
CA ALA A 58 5.64 3.02 8.37
C ALA A 58 6.88 3.09 9.24
N GLU A 59 8.03 3.24 8.60
CA GLU A 59 9.27 3.45 9.31
C GLU A 59 10.14 4.42 8.53
N PHE A 60 11.02 5.13 9.23
CA PHE A 60 11.97 6.02 8.60
C PHE A 60 13.32 5.33 8.52
N ARG A 61 13.98 5.47 7.38
CA ARG A 61 15.31 4.90 7.18
C ARG A 61 16.27 5.99 6.77
N HIS A 62 17.43 5.99 7.41
CA HIS A 62 18.54 6.84 7.02
C HIS A 62 19.38 6.09 6.02
N GLU A 63 19.43 6.60 4.80
CA GLU A 63 20.20 5.97 3.73
C GLU A 63 21.19 7.00 3.20
N GLY A 64 22.34 7.09 3.86
CA GLY A 64 23.35 8.03 3.45
C GLY A 64 23.08 9.41 3.99
N VAL A 65 23.39 10.42 3.17
CA VAL A 65 23.27 11.82 3.55
C VAL A 65 21.87 12.31 3.24
N GLY A 66 21.35 13.19 4.10
CA GLY A 66 20.10 13.84 3.85
C GLY A 66 19.03 13.40 4.81
N ARG A 67 17.78 13.67 4.44
CA ARG A 67 16.65 13.37 5.29
C ARG A 67 16.32 11.89 5.27
N PRO A 68 15.82 11.36 6.39
CA PRO A 68 15.36 9.98 6.39
C PRO A 68 14.21 9.82 5.40
N LYS A 69 14.16 8.66 4.77
CA LYS A 69 13.06 8.32 3.86
C LYS A 69 12.04 7.50 4.61
N LYS A 70 10.77 7.76 4.31
CA LYS A 70 9.68 7.03 4.93
C LYS A 70 9.30 5.85 4.06
N TYR A 71 9.39 4.67 4.63
CA TYR A 71 9.02 3.43 3.95
C TYR A 71 7.78 2.84 4.59
N TYR A 72 6.94 2.26 3.75
CA TYR A 72 5.73 1.56 4.19
C TYR A 72 5.89 0.08 3.91
N SER A 73 5.38 -0.73 4.82
CA SER A 73 5.38 -2.18 4.63
C SER A 73 4.13 -2.77 5.25
N LEU A 74 3.82 -4.00 4.87
CA LEU A 74 2.68 -4.69 5.45
C LEU A 74 3.00 -5.05 6.89
N SER A 75 2.02 -4.87 7.77
CA SER A 75 2.12 -5.35 9.14
C SER A 75 1.96 -6.87 9.15
N ALA A 76 2.13 -7.47 10.32
CA ALA A 76 1.88 -8.91 10.44
C ALA A 76 0.43 -9.23 10.05
N ASP A 77 -0.51 -8.42 10.52
CA ASP A 77 -1.92 -8.59 10.14
C ASP A 77 -2.13 -8.39 8.66
N GLY A 78 -1.45 -7.40 8.08
CA GLY A 78 -1.57 -7.17 6.65
C GLY A 78 -1.08 -8.35 5.84
N ARG A 79 0.01 -8.95 6.26
CA ARG A 79 0.55 -10.12 5.56
C ARG A 79 -0.37 -11.32 5.66
N GLU A 80 -1.09 -11.43 6.76
CA GLU A 80 -2.01 -12.55 6.96
C GLU A 80 -3.31 -12.37 6.21
N LEU A 81 -3.92 -11.19 6.33
CA LEU A 81 -5.26 -10.97 5.84
C LEU A 81 -5.32 -10.64 4.36
N LEU A 82 -4.44 -9.76 3.91
CA LEU A 82 -4.55 -9.24 2.55
C LEU A 82 -4.21 -10.25 1.47
N PRO A 83 -3.11 -11.00 1.58
CA PRO A 83 -2.81 -12.01 0.57
C PRO A 83 -3.88 -13.07 0.45
N ARG A 84 -4.48 -13.46 1.57
CA ARG A 84 -5.53 -14.46 1.53
C ARG A 84 -6.71 -14.02 0.71
N ARG A 85 -7.09 -12.76 0.85
CA ARG A 85 -8.23 -12.25 0.10
C ARG A 85 -8.00 -12.32 -1.38
N TYR A 86 -6.78 -12.04 -1.81
CA TYR A 86 -6.46 -12.09 -3.23
C TYR A 86 -6.34 -13.51 -3.74
N GLN A 87 -5.87 -14.40 -2.91
CA GLN A 87 -5.66 -15.77 -3.33
C GLN A 87 -6.95 -16.58 -3.45
N LEU A 88 -8.02 -16.07 -2.91
CA LEU A 88 -9.30 -16.73 -3.00
C LEU A 88 -9.97 -16.59 -4.35
N MET A 89 -9.37 -15.87 -5.25
CA MET A 89 -9.93 -15.63 -6.57
C MET A 89 -9.96 -16.86 -7.45
#